data_9119627b63b05a6864294f59e12b9e9d
#
_entry.id   9119627b63b05a6864294f59e12b9e9d
#
_cell.length_a   1.000
_cell.length_b   1.000
_cell.length_c   1.000
_cell.angle_alpha   90.00
_cell.angle_beta   90.00
_cell.angle_gamma   90.00
#
_symmetry.space_group_name_H-M   'P 1'
#
loop_
_entity.id
_entity.type
_entity.pdbx_description
1 polymer ?
#
loop_
_entity_poly.entity_id
_entity_poly.type
_entity_poly.pdbx_seq_one_letter_code
_entity_poly.pdbx_strand_id
1 'polypeptide(L)'
;MADRVCPHWAGYLLINPLRKLFENPNKILGPFVQEGMVVMEPGCGMGYFTLPLARMVGPKGRIVAVDIQPKMLSALRRRAQRAGLLDIIELRHIGDDGLGVKDLSGKVDFAVALHVVHEVPNQTSFFTEVWQALKQGSKFLFVEPKGHVSQDQFAESVAAAEKVGFVSGTLSKKVGGRAALLIKKTN
;
A
#
# COMPACT_ATOMS: atom_id res chain seq x y z
N MET A 1 6.22 -6.37 20.68
CA MET A 1 5.80 -6.07 19.29
C MET A 1 5.53 -4.57 19.02
N ALA A 2 5.39 -3.74 20.04
CA ALA A 2 5.12 -2.29 19.84
C ALA A 2 6.27 -1.46 19.26
N ASP A 3 7.50 -1.94 19.25
CA ASP A 3 8.69 -1.15 18.85
C ASP A 3 8.96 -1.07 17.34
N ARG A 4 8.16 -1.74 16.51
CA ARG A 4 8.36 -1.76 15.04
C ARG A 4 7.38 -0.88 14.28
N VAL A 5 6.29 -0.46 14.89
CA VAL A 5 5.23 0.31 14.21
C VAL A 5 5.44 1.80 14.43
N CYS A 6 5.39 2.57 13.35
CA CYS A 6 5.54 4.02 13.39
C CYS A 6 4.52 4.65 14.36
N PRO A 7 4.93 5.42 15.39
CA PRO A 7 4.00 5.98 16.35
C PRO A 7 3.05 6.99 15.67
N HIS A 8 1.77 6.99 16.08
CA HIS A 8 0.71 7.78 15.43
C HIS A 8 0.99 9.29 15.33
N TRP A 9 1.76 9.87 16.27
CA TRP A 9 2.13 11.29 16.21
C TRP A 9 3.08 11.58 15.04
N ALA A 10 3.93 10.64 14.64
CA ALA A 10 4.79 10.76 13.47
C ALA A 10 3.98 10.79 12.16
N GLY A 11 2.77 10.20 12.15
CA GLY A 11 1.83 10.28 11.03
C GLY A 11 1.52 11.71 10.60
N TYR A 12 1.51 12.68 11.53
CA TYR A 12 1.30 14.09 11.19
C TYR A 12 2.48 14.68 10.42
N LEU A 13 3.73 14.25 10.69
CA LEU A 13 4.91 14.62 9.90
C LEU A 13 4.83 14.00 8.49
N LEU A 14 4.31 12.78 8.41
CA LEU A 14 4.19 12.04 7.14
C LEU A 14 3.15 12.62 6.17
N ILE A 15 2.19 13.41 6.65
CA ILE A 15 1.20 14.11 5.80
C ILE A 15 1.59 15.54 5.45
N ASN A 16 2.80 15.99 5.81
CA ASN A 16 3.29 17.34 5.50
C ASN A 16 3.31 17.56 3.97
N PRO A 17 2.74 18.69 3.47
CA PRO A 17 2.73 19.00 2.04
C PRO A 17 4.12 19.11 1.41
N LEU A 18 5.16 19.45 2.16
CA LEU A 18 6.55 19.48 1.68
C LEU A 18 7.06 18.10 1.24
N ARG A 19 6.48 17.00 1.78
CA ARG A 19 6.80 15.63 1.34
C ARG A 19 6.52 15.42 -0.16
N LYS A 20 5.57 16.14 -0.76
CA LYS A 20 5.29 16.09 -2.21
C LYS A 20 6.48 16.48 -3.09
N LEU A 21 7.44 17.25 -2.56
CA LEU A 21 8.66 17.61 -3.29
C LEU A 21 9.56 16.39 -3.53
N PHE A 22 9.57 15.44 -2.57
CA PHE A 22 10.42 14.25 -2.60
C PHE A 22 9.62 12.98 -2.97
N GLU A 23 8.38 12.90 -2.52
CA GLU A 23 7.47 11.77 -2.74
C GLU A 23 6.12 12.24 -3.28
N ASN A 24 6.05 12.49 -4.58
CA ASN A 24 4.82 12.92 -5.22
C ASN A 24 3.93 11.72 -5.56
N PRO A 25 2.75 11.54 -4.88
CA PRO A 25 1.88 10.40 -5.12
C PRO A 25 1.45 10.25 -6.58
N ASN A 26 1.17 11.37 -7.27
CA ASN A 26 0.73 11.32 -8.66
C ASN A 26 1.82 10.80 -9.61
N LYS A 27 3.10 11.12 -9.32
CA LYS A 27 4.23 10.62 -10.12
C LYS A 27 4.51 9.15 -9.85
N ILE A 28 4.31 8.69 -8.60
CA ILE A 28 4.57 7.30 -8.18
C ILE A 28 3.46 6.39 -8.65
N LEU A 29 2.20 6.77 -8.43
CA LEU A 29 1.03 5.92 -8.59
C LEU A 29 0.35 6.04 -9.95
N GLY A 30 0.41 7.23 -10.56
CA GLY A 30 -0.25 7.52 -11.84
C GLY A 30 0.04 6.52 -12.98
N PRO A 31 1.27 5.96 -13.10
CA PRO A 31 1.54 4.94 -14.11
C PRO A 31 0.80 3.61 -13.91
N PHE A 32 0.22 3.36 -12.73
CA PHE A 32 -0.37 2.07 -12.35
C PHE A 32 -1.87 2.12 -12.11
N VAL A 33 -2.42 3.30 -11.80
CA VAL A 33 -3.80 3.47 -11.36
C VAL A 33 -4.64 4.10 -12.45
N GLN A 34 -5.81 3.52 -12.72
CA GLN A 34 -6.79 3.99 -13.68
C GLN A 34 -8.15 4.19 -13.02
N GLU A 35 -9.01 4.99 -13.65
CA GLU A 35 -10.39 5.19 -13.21
C GLU A 35 -11.15 3.86 -13.15
N GLY A 36 -11.95 3.68 -12.10
CA GLY A 36 -12.78 2.48 -11.88
C GLY A 36 -12.05 1.32 -11.20
N MET A 37 -10.74 1.40 -10.97
CA MET A 37 -9.98 0.32 -10.31
C MET A 37 -10.36 0.14 -8.85
N VAL A 38 -10.28 -1.11 -8.39
CA VAL A 38 -10.20 -1.47 -6.97
C VAL A 38 -8.73 -1.54 -6.57
N VAL A 39 -8.31 -0.62 -5.70
CA VAL A 39 -6.93 -0.53 -5.23
C VAL A 39 -6.86 -0.86 -3.74
N MET A 40 -5.90 -1.71 -3.34
CA MET A 40 -5.65 -2.04 -1.95
C MET A 40 -4.37 -1.37 -1.47
N GLU A 41 -4.44 -0.73 -0.31
CA GLU A 41 -3.33 -0.03 0.34
C GLU A 41 -3.15 -0.53 1.78
N PRO A 42 -2.32 -1.57 2.02
CA PRO A 42 -1.87 -1.94 3.36
C PRO A 42 -0.92 -0.87 3.93
N GLY A 43 -1.12 -0.53 5.22
CA GLY A 43 -0.34 0.51 5.88
C GLY A 43 -0.70 1.92 5.41
N CYS A 44 -2.00 2.19 5.24
CA CYS A 44 -2.49 3.46 4.68
C CYS A 44 -2.20 4.69 5.56
N GLY A 45 -1.91 4.51 6.85
CA GLY A 45 -1.67 5.58 7.79
C GLY A 45 -2.79 6.62 7.82
N MET A 46 -2.41 7.88 7.83
CA MET A 46 -3.38 9.01 7.79
C MET A 46 -3.80 9.40 6.36
N GLY A 47 -3.47 8.57 5.34
CA GLY A 47 -3.94 8.72 3.96
C GLY A 47 -3.17 9.71 3.10
N TYR A 48 -1.85 9.75 3.25
CA TYR A 48 -1.00 10.57 2.37
C TYR A 48 -1.12 10.12 0.91
N PHE A 49 -1.11 8.81 0.67
CA PHE A 49 -1.29 8.21 -0.65
C PHE A 49 -2.76 7.84 -0.93
N THR A 50 -3.53 7.46 0.08
CA THR A 50 -4.95 7.06 -0.05
C THR A 50 -5.80 8.13 -0.74
N LEU A 51 -5.68 9.40 -0.33
CA LEU A 51 -6.50 10.48 -0.92
C LEU A 51 -6.16 10.76 -2.39
N PRO A 52 -4.88 10.82 -2.82
CA PRO A 52 -4.52 10.81 -4.23
C PRO A 52 -5.03 9.58 -4.99
N LEU A 53 -4.88 8.37 -4.44
CA LEU A 53 -5.41 7.14 -5.04
C LEU A 53 -6.92 7.23 -5.28
N ALA A 54 -7.67 7.70 -4.28
CA ALA A 54 -9.12 7.86 -4.38
C ALA A 54 -9.52 8.83 -5.51
N ARG A 55 -8.76 9.91 -5.71
CA ARG A 55 -8.99 10.82 -6.83
C ARG A 55 -8.69 10.19 -8.18
N MET A 56 -7.65 9.33 -8.26
CA MET A 56 -7.27 8.66 -9.50
C MET A 56 -8.29 7.59 -9.92
N VAL A 57 -8.79 6.80 -8.97
CA VAL A 57 -9.78 5.76 -9.28
C VAL A 57 -11.17 6.34 -9.54
N GLY A 58 -11.44 7.57 -9.09
CA GLY A 58 -12.70 8.27 -9.33
C GLY A 58 -13.92 7.59 -8.68
N PRO A 59 -15.14 8.08 -8.99
CA PRO A 59 -16.36 7.68 -8.28
C PRO A 59 -16.81 6.23 -8.58
N LYS A 60 -16.29 5.62 -9.63
CA LYS A 60 -16.56 4.21 -10.00
C LYS A 60 -15.55 3.23 -9.42
N GLY A 61 -14.44 3.75 -8.87
CA GLY A 61 -13.39 2.96 -8.25
C GLY A 61 -13.60 2.79 -6.75
N ARG A 62 -12.67 2.05 -6.13
CA ARG A 62 -12.68 1.80 -4.67
C ARG A 62 -11.26 1.70 -4.15
N ILE A 63 -11.00 2.29 -2.99
CA ILE A 63 -9.77 2.09 -2.24
C ILE A 63 -10.08 1.25 -0.99
N VAL A 64 -9.36 0.16 -0.82
CA VAL A 64 -9.37 -0.61 0.42
C VAL A 64 -8.13 -0.24 1.21
N ALA A 65 -8.32 0.64 2.18
CA ALA A 65 -7.27 1.20 3.02
C ALA A 65 -7.17 0.42 4.34
N VAL A 66 -6.07 -0.29 4.52
CA VAL A 66 -5.87 -1.21 5.66
C VAL A 66 -4.81 -0.65 6.59
N ASP A 67 -5.07 -0.63 7.90
CA ASP A 67 -4.09 -0.23 8.92
C ASP A 67 -4.35 -0.93 10.24
N ILE A 68 -3.27 -1.19 10.99
CA ILE A 68 -3.32 -1.78 12.34
C ILE A 68 -3.65 -0.72 13.42
N GLN A 69 -3.46 0.56 13.12
CA GLN A 69 -3.65 1.63 14.09
C GLN A 69 -5.03 2.32 13.93
N PRO A 70 -5.98 2.15 14.87
CA PRO A 70 -7.31 2.79 14.78
C PRO A 70 -7.23 4.32 14.73
N LYS A 71 -6.20 4.91 15.36
CA LYS A 71 -5.98 6.37 15.34
C LYS A 71 -5.60 6.88 13.95
N MET A 72 -4.83 6.10 13.17
CA MET A 72 -4.51 6.41 11.78
C MET A 72 -5.76 6.41 10.91
N LEU A 73 -6.55 5.34 11.00
CA LEU A 73 -7.81 5.22 10.26
C LEU A 73 -8.82 6.32 10.64
N SER A 74 -8.89 6.69 11.91
CA SER A 74 -9.75 7.80 12.38
C SER A 74 -9.31 9.15 11.77
N ALA A 75 -7.99 9.38 11.65
CA ALA A 75 -7.45 10.57 10.99
C ALA A 75 -7.71 10.54 9.48
N LEU A 76 -7.50 9.40 8.82
CA LEU A 76 -7.82 9.19 7.41
C LEU A 76 -9.31 9.43 7.14
N ARG A 77 -10.22 8.87 7.95
CA ARG A 77 -11.67 9.08 7.82
C ARG A 77 -12.02 10.58 7.81
N ARG A 78 -11.55 11.36 8.80
CA ARG A 78 -11.80 12.81 8.87
C ARG A 78 -11.25 13.55 7.64
N ARG A 79 -10.09 13.17 7.15
CA ARG A 79 -9.48 13.78 5.96
C ARG A 79 -10.23 13.42 4.69
N ALA A 80 -10.63 12.15 4.53
CA ALA A 80 -11.44 11.68 3.40
C ALA A 80 -12.81 12.36 3.37
N GLN A 81 -13.47 12.50 4.52
CA GLN A 81 -14.74 13.20 4.63
C GLN A 81 -14.64 14.67 4.22
N ARG A 82 -13.62 15.40 4.71
CA ARG A 82 -13.37 16.80 4.32
C ARG A 82 -13.04 16.96 2.82
N ALA A 83 -12.49 15.90 2.20
CA ALA A 83 -12.15 15.89 0.79
C ALA A 83 -13.29 15.39 -0.12
N GLY A 84 -14.45 14.97 0.45
CA GLY A 84 -15.56 14.38 -0.31
C GLY A 84 -15.23 13.03 -0.95
N LEU A 85 -14.34 12.25 -0.33
CA LEU A 85 -13.80 10.98 -0.90
C LEU A 85 -14.13 9.76 -0.03
N LEU A 86 -14.88 9.93 1.06
CA LEU A 86 -15.09 8.85 2.01
C LEU A 86 -15.89 7.68 1.41
N ASP A 87 -16.82 7.95 0.51
CA ASP A 87 -17.72 6.94 -0.07
C ASP A 87 -16.98 5.92 -0.95
N ILE A 88 -15.80 6.29 -1.47
CA ILE A 88 -14.97 5.42 -2.31
C ILE A 88 -13.77 4.82 -1.54
N ILE A 89 -13.64 5.13 -0.24
CA ILE A 89 -12.56 4.62 0.63
C ILE A 89 -13.16 3.72 1.70
N GLU A 90 -12.89 2.44 1.59
CA GLU A 90 -13.19 1.47 2.64
C GLU A 90 -12.03 1.40 3.63
N LEU A 91 -12.32 1.70 4.89
CA LEU A 91 -11.34 1.67 5.97
C LEU A 91 -11.42 0.34 6.70
N ARG A 92 -10.31 -0.40 6.73
CA ARG A 92 -10.19 -1.68 7.44
C ARG A 92 -9.18 -1.60 8.57
N HIS A 93 -9.67 -1.75 9.79
CA HIS A 93 -8.81 -1.99 10.95
C HIS A 93 -8.53 -3.48 11.04
N ILE A 94 -7.26 -3.85 11.19
CA ILE A 94 -6.81 -5.22 11.32
C ILE A 94 -6.03 -5.40 12.62
N GLY A 95 -5.99 -6.66 13.11
CA GLY A 95 -5.12 -7.07 14.19
C GLY A 95 -3.79 -7.62 13.67
N ASP A 96 -3.08 -8.35 14.55
CA ASP A 96 -1.78 -8.95 14.23
C ASP A 96 -1.90 -10.19 13.31
N ASP A 97 -3.11 -10.67 13.03
CA ASP A 97 -3.39 -11.95 12.37
C ASP A 97 -3.48 -11.87 10.83
N GLY A 98 -3.00 -10.79 10.23
CA GLY A 98 -2.99 -10.62 8.78
C GLY A 98 -3.76 -9.40 8.28
N LEU A 99 -3.95 -9.30 6.95
CA LEU A 99 -4.60 -8.14 6.31
C LEU A 99 -6.14 -8.18 6.35
N GLY A 100 -6.73 -9.31 6.71
CA GLY A 100 -8.19 -9.45 6.78
C GLY A 100 -8.92 -9.22 5.45
N VAL A 101 -8.31 -9.65 4.33
CA VAL A 101 -8.77 -9.33 2.97
C VAL A 101 -9.27 -10.55 2.18
N LYS A 102 -9.64 -11.63 2.85
CA LYS A 102 -10.11 -12.88 2.21
C LYS A 102 -11.32 -12.67 1.27
N ASP A 103 -12.20 -11.74 1.62
CA ASP A 103 -13.36 -11.34 0.80
C ASP A 103 -12.98 -10.62 -0.50
N LEU A 104 -11.73 -10.19 -0.63
CA LEU A 104 -11.17 -9.53 -1.82
C LEU A 104 -10.45 -10.50 -2.77
N SER A 105 -10.50 -11.81 -2.54
CA SER A 105 -9.82 -12.81 -3.37
C SER A 105 -10.12 -12.61 -4.86
N GLY A 106 -9.08 -12.35 -5.66
CA GLY A 106 -9.17 -12.12 -7.09
C GLY A 106 -9.95 -10.86 -7.52
N LYS A 107 -10.12 -9.86 -6.64
CA LYS A 107 -10.92 -8.66 -6.93
C LYS A 107 -10.12 -7.37 -7.04
N VAL A 108 -8.86 -7.35 -6.61
CA VAL A 108 -8.02 -6.16 -6.56
C VAL A 108 -7.28 -5.98 -7.88
N ASP A 109 -7.40 -4.80 -8.50
CA ASP A 109 -6.74 -4.45 -9.76
C ASP A 109 -5.29 -4.00 -9.57
N PHE A 110 -5.00 -3.39 -8.43
CA PHE A 110 -3.66 -2.93 -8.06
C PHE A 110 -3.50 -2.91 -6.55
N ALA A 111 -2.34 -3.32 -6.06
CA ALA A 111 -1.99 -3.15 -4.66
C ALA A 111 -0.75 -2.27 -4.50
N VAL A 112 -0.68 -1.52 -3.41
CA VAL A 112 0.49 -0.68 -3.10
C VAL A 112 0.76 -0.65 -1.61
N ALA A 113 2.02 -0.87 -1.21
CA ALA A 113 2.47 -0.74 0.17
C ALA A 113 3.69 0.20 0.22
N LEU A 114 3.57 1.30 0.95
CA LEU A 114 4.57 2.36 0.97
C LEU A 114 5.08 2.55 2.40
N HIS A 115 6.34 2.14 2.62
CA HIS A 115 7.04 2.24 3.91
C HIS A 115 6.39 1.41 5.03
N VAL A 116 5.94 0.19 4.74
CA VAL A 116 5.23 -0.65 5.71
C VAL A 116 5.72 -2.09 5.77
N VAL A 117 6.28 -2.66 4.69
CA VAL A 117 6.62 -4.09 4.65
C VAL A 117 7.68 -4.45 5.69
N HIS A 118 8.61 -3.56 6.00
CA HIS A 118 9.62 -3.76 7.05
C HIS A 118 9.05 -3.81 8.48
N GLU A 119 7.84 -3.28 8.69
CA GLU A 119 7.13 -3.34 9.98
C GLU A 119 6.35 -4.65 10.16
N VAL A 120 6.13 -5.41 9.07
CA VAL A 120 5.31 -6.62 9.06
C VAL A 120 6.06 -7.79 9.71
N PRO A 121 5.51 -8.42 10.77
CA PRO A 121 6.17 -9.52 11.46
C PRO A 121 6.36 -10.77 10.61
N ASN A 122 5.37 -11.10 9.77
CA ASN A 122 5.39 -12.24 8.86
C ASN A 122 5.15 -11.78 7.41
N GLN A 123 6.23 -11.46 6.72
CA GLN A 123 6.17 -10.98 5.34
C GLN A 123 5.62 -12.03 4.37
N THR A 124 5.86 -13.32 4.60
CA THR A 124 5.32 -14.39 3.74
C THR A 124 3.80 -14.42 3.81
N SER A 125 3.21 -14.35 5.00
CA SER A 125 1.75 -14.27 5.17
C SER A 125 1.19 -13.01 4.51
N PHE A 126 1.82 -11.87 4.72
CA PHE A 126 1.45 -10.59 4.12
C PHE A 126 1.42 -10.67 2.58
N PHE A 127 2.51 -11.15 1.95
CA PHE A 127 2.56 -11.29 0.50
C PHE A 127 1.55 -12.31 -0.02
N THR A 128 1.27 -13.38 0.73
CA THR A 128 0.26 -14.39 0.37
C THR A 128 -1.13 -13.76 0.30
N GLU A 129 -1.52 -12.96 1.29
CA GLU A 129 -2.82 -12.29 1.29
C GLU A 129 -2.93 -11.24 0.18
N VAL A 130 -1.87 -10.46 -0.07
CA VAL A 130 -1.83 -9.53 -1.20
C VAL A 130 -1.97 -10.27 -2.53
N TRP A 131 -1.23 -11.37 -2.69
CA TRP A 131 -1.29 -12.21 -3.89
C TRP A 131 -2.69 -12.79 -4.12
N GLN A 132 -3.32 -13.31 -3.05
CA GLN A 132 -4.69 -13.84 -3.13
C GLN A 132 -5.71 -12.77 -3.52
N ALA A 133 -5.59 -11.56 -2.97
CA ALA A 133 -6.51 -10.45 -3.25
C ALA A 133 -6.42 -9.96 -4.69
N LEU A 134 -5.23 -9.96 -5.29
CA LEU A 134 -5.00 -9.47 -6.66
C LEU A 134 -5.67 -10.34 -7.71
N LYS A 135 -6.18 -9.71 -8.77
CA LYS A 135 -6.56 -10.37 -10.02
C LYS A 135 -5.33 -10.96 -10.71
N GLN A 136 -5.52 -11.94 -11.60
CA GLN A 136 -4.46 -12.46 -12.46
C GLN A 136 -3.88 -11.34 -13.35
N GLY A 137 -2.56 -11.30 -13.50
CA GLY A 137 -1.85 -10.26 -14.23
C GLY A 137 -1.74 -8.91 -13.54
N SER A 138 -2.40 -8.73 -12.39
CA SER A 138 -2.38 -7.49 -11.62
C SER A 138 -1.03 -7.27 -10.91
N LYS A 139 -0.77 -6.00 -10.57
CA LYS A 139 0.51 -5.55 -10.07
C LYS A 139 0.44 -5.16 -8.60
N PHE A 140 1.53 -5.37 -7.91
CA PHE A 140 1.78 -4.88 -6.56
C PHE A 140 3.07 -4.05 -6.56
N LEU A 141 2.97 -2.79 -6.17
CA LEU A 141 4.11 -1.91 -5.95
C LEU A 141 4.39 -1.83 -4.45
N PHE A 142 5.60 -2.20 -4.01
CA PHE A 142 6.01 -1.83 -2.66
C PHE A 142 7.31 -1.03 -2.66
N VAL A 143 7.39 -0.08 -1.73
CA VAL A 143 8.49 0.88 -1.61
C VAL A 143 8.92 0.99 -0.17
N GLU A 144 10.23 0.88 0.08
CA GLU A 144 10.82 0.93 1.41
C GLU A 144 11.80 2.10 1.54
N PRO A 145 11.91 2.74 2.73
CA PRO A 145 12.81 3.86 2.95
C PRO A 145 14.26 3.38 3.04
N LYS A 146 15.16 4.00 2.27
CA LYS A 146 16.60 3.64 2.25
C LYS A 146 17.29 3.80 3.61
N GLY A 147 16.79 4.69 4.46
CA GLY A 147 17.36 4.93 5.78
C GLY A 147 17.01 3.86 6.83
N HIS A 148 15.95 3.07 6.60
CA HIS A 148 15.46 2.07 7.56
C HIS A 148 15.64 0.64 7.07
N VAL A 149 15.72 0.42 5.76
CA VAL A 149 15.82 -0.91 5.16
C VAL A 149 17.11 -0.98 4.34
N SER A 150 17.97 -1.95 4.63
CA SER A 150 19.19 -2.21 3.86
C SER A 150 18.85 -2.81 2.47
N GLN A 151 19.86 -2.88 1.58
CA GLN A 151 19.67 -3.53 0.28
C GLN A 151 19.36 -5.02 0.43
N ASP A 152 20.05 -5.68 1.36
CA ASP A 152 19.89 -7.13 1.60
C ASP A 152 18.51 -7.43 2.20
N GLN A 153 18.06 -6.68 3.20
CA GLN A 153 16.71 -6.81 3.76
C GLN A 153 15.63 -6.59 2.69
N PHE A 154 15.82 -5.63 1.80
CA PHE A 154 14.90 -5.40 0.70
C PHE A 154 14.89 -6.58 -0.28
N ALA A 155 16.06 -7.12 -0.62
CA ALA A 155 16.18 -8.31 -1.48
C ALA A 155 15.53 -9.55 -0.85
N GLU A 156 15.66 -9.73 0.48
CA GLU A 156 14.96 -10.79 1.23
C GLU A 156 13.43 -10.63 1.13
N SER A 157 12.91 -9.40 1.24
CA SER A 157 11.48 -9.14 1.08
C SER A 157 10.99 -9.46 -0.33
N VAL A 158 11.76 -9.11 -1.37
CA VAL A 158 11.44 -9.48 -2.77
C VAL A 158 11.44 -10.99 -2.93
N ALA A 159 12.45 -11.69 -2.42
CA ALA A 159 12.54 -13.15 -2.49
C ALA A 159 11.38 -13.83 -1.75
N ALA A 160 10.93 -13.28 -0.62
CA ALA A 160 9.75 -13.78 0.09
C ALA A 160 8.47 -13.64 -0.76
N ALA A 161 8.31 -12.53 -1.47
CA ALA A 161 7.18 -12.33 -2.38
C ALA A 161 7.25 -13.29 -3.59
N GLU A 162 8.44 -13.52 -4.15
CA GLU A 162 8.63 -14.45 -5.28
C GLU A 162 8.31 -15.90 -4.88
N LYS A 163 8.65 -16.32 -3.66
CA LYS A 163 8.27 -17.64 -3.12
C LYS A 163 6.75 -17.84 -3.02
N VAL A 164 5.99 -16.77 -2.85
CA VAL A 164 4.51 -16.79 -2.84
C VAL A 164 3.92 -16.94 -4.25
N GLY A 165 4.68 -16.61 -5.30
CA GLY A 165 4.23 -16.72 -6.69
C GLY A 165 4.20 -15.40 -7.46
N PHE A 166 4.71 -14.32 -6.87
CA PHE A 166 4.95 -13.10 -7.62
C PHE A 166 6.13 -13.28 -8.58
N VAL A 167 6.12 -12.51 -9.66
CA VAL A 167 7.29 -12.32 -10.52
C VAL A 167 7.68 -10.85 -10.52
N SER A 168 8.99 -10.60 -10.50
CA SER A 168 9.52 -9.24 -10.55
C SER A 168 9.26 -8.61 -11.90
N GLY A 169 8.69 -7.41 -11.89
CA GLY A 169 8.45 -6.57 -13.05
C GLY A 169 9.47 -5.44 -13.16
N THR A 170 9.46 -4.76 -14.30
CA THR A 170 10.35 -3.61 -14.53
C THR A 170 9.65 -2.31 -14.13
N LEU A 171 10.34 -1.50 -13.33
CA LEU A 171 9.94 -0.13 -13.04
C LEU A 171 10.54 0.80 -14.10
N SER A 172 9.69 1.42 -14.91
CA SER A 172 10.11 2.36 -15.98
C SER A 172 10.60 3.70 -15.46
N LYS A 173 10.31 4.05 -14.21
CA LYS A 173 10.75 5.30 -13.55
C LYS A 173 11.32 5.00 -12.18
N LYS A 174 12.32 5.80 -11.78
CA LYS A 174 12.83 5.75 -10.41
C LYS A 174 11.75 6.22 -9.45
N VAL A 175 11.35 5.33 -8.55
CA VAL A 175 10.54 5.64 -7.38
C VAL A 175 11.50 5.95 -6.24
N GLY A 176 11.20 6.95 -5.43
CA GLY A 176 12.03 7.25 -4.24
C GLY A 176 12.09 6.03 -3.31
N GLY A 177 13.22 5.80 -2.67
CA GLY A 177 13.40 4.62 -1.82
C GLY A 177 13.94 3.39 -2.55
N ARG A 178 13.73 2.20 -1.95
CA ARG A 178 13.90 0.87 -2.56
C ARG A 178 12.53 0.42 -3.04
N ALA A 179 12.37 0.19 -4.32
CA ALA A 179 11.08 -0.11 -4.91
C ALA A 179 11.10 -1.41 -5.72
N ALA A 180 10.06 -2.21 -5.59
CA ALA A 180 9.82 -3.38 -6.41
C ALA A 180 8.40 -3.34 -6.98
N LEU A 181 8.29 -3.66 -8.26
CA LEU A 181 7.04 -3.95 -8.93
C LEU A 181 6.91 -5.46 -9.06
N LEU A 182 5.91 -6.02 -8.45
CA LEU A 182 5.61 -7.44 -8.46
C LEU A 182 4.34 -7.68 -9.28
N ILE A 183 4.29 -8.78 -10.01
CA ILE A 183 3.17 -9.13 -10.88
C ILE A 183 2.64 -10.49 -10.45
N LYS A 184 1.33 -10.61 -10.23
CA LYS A 184 0.67 -11.90 -10.08
C LYS A 184 0.62 -12.56 -11.45
N LYS A 185 1.40 -13.63 -11.63
CA LYS A 185 1.48 -14.32 -12.91
C LYS A 185 0.11 -14.86 -13.34
N THR A 186 -0.21 -14.74 -14.62
CA THR A 186 -1.36 -15.41 -15.22
C THR A 186 -1.02 -16.89 -15.38
N ASN A 187 -1.84 -17.76 -14.81
CA ASN A 187 -1.74 -19.22 -15.05
C ASN A 187 -2.19 -19.55 -16.46
#